data_576a80694d96fabb733e02c87736d886
#
_entry.id   576a80694d96fabb733e02c87736d886
#
_cell.length_a   1.000
_cell.length_b   1.000
_cell.length_c   1.000
_cell.angle_alpha   90.00
_cell.angle_beta   90.00
_cell.angle_gamma   90.00
#
_symmetry.space_group_name_H-M   'P 1'
#
loop_
_entity.id
_entity.type
_entity.pdbx_description
1 polymer ?
#
loop_
_entity_poly.entity_id
_entity_poly.type
_entity_poly.pdbx_seq_one_letter_code
_entity_poly.pdbx_strand_id
1 'polypeptide(L)'
;MIRYLLINQHKLRFFILLRHIMLNPTLDATDWNILDRLQSDARIPNVKLAEAVHLSPSPCLTRVRELEAGGYISKYVTLLDPLKVGLTVSVFIQVTLEKQIEKQLGSFEAAIQKRPEVMECYLMTGDADYLLRVVVPDIQALERFIVDHLTKIPGIANIRSSFALKQVKYQTALPLPVTVPLKTARRRK
;
A
#
# COMPACT_ATOMS: atom_id res chain seq x y z
N MET A 1 20.41 26.67 9.42
CA MET A 1 20.45 26.61 7.95
C MET A 1 20.79 25.23 7.38
N ILE A 2 21.56 24.39 8.05
CA ILE A 2 21.96 23.01 7.60
C ILE A 2 20.83 21.98 7.78
N ARG A 3 19.86 22.19 8.68
CA ARG A 3 18.73 21.27 8.93
C ARG A 3 17.73 21.14 7.77
N TYR A 4 17.62 22.12 6.90
CA TYR A 4 16.73 22.11 5.73
C TYR A 4 17.32 21.35 4.53
N LEU A 5 18.64 21.17 4.46
CA LEU A 5 19.29 20.56 3.29
C LEU A 5 19.23 19.02 3.31
N LEU A 6 19.28 18.39 4.50
CA LEU A 6 19.25 16.92 4.63
C LEU A 6 17.84 16.34 4.38
N ILE A 7 16.79 17.07 4.75
CA ILE A 7 15.39 16.72 4.41
C ILE A 7 15.18 16.78 2.89
N ASN A 8 15.95 17.58 2.18
CA ASN A 8 15.81 17.78 0.72
C ASN A 8 16.31 16.60 -0.11
N GLN A 9 17.29 15.81 0.35
CA GLN A 9 17.83 14.68 -0.42
C GLN A 9 16.85 13.48 -0.43
N HIS A 10 16.23 13.15 0.69
CA HIS A 10 15.17 12.11 0.72
C HIS A 10 13.90 12.57 0.00
N LYS A 11 13.50 13.83 0.16
CA LYS A 11 12.41 14.43 -0.63
C LYS A 11 12.75 14.48 -2.12
N LEU A 12 13.98 14.80 -2.47
CA LEU A 12 14.42 14.81 -3.87
C LEU A 12 14.44 13.40 -4.47
N ARG A 13 14.91 12.38 -3.74
CA ARG A 13 14.81 10.97 -4.15
C ARG A 13 13.36 10.50 -4.26
N PHE A 14 12.52 10.89 -3.32
CA PHE A 14 11.07 10.63 -3.36
C PHE A 14 10.40 11.36 -4.53
N PHE A 15 10.74 12.62 -4.81
CA PHE A 15 10.25 13.35 -5.98
C PHE A 15 10.80 12.79 -7.30
N ILE A 16 12.03 12.32 -7.34
CA ILE A 16 12.62 11.65 -8.51
C ILE A 16 11.95 10.29 -8.74
N LEU A 17 11.67 9.54 -7.67
CA LEU A 17 10.89 8.29 -7.73
C LEU A 17 9.46 8.55 -8.21
N LEU A 18 8.77 9.57 -7.67
CA LEU A 18 7.46 10.02 -8.14
C LEU A 18 7.48 10.45 -9.61
N ARG A 19 8.52 11.16 -10.05
CA ARG A 19 8.68 11.57 -11.45
C ARG A 19 8.93 10.36 -12.38
N HIS A 20 9.63 9.33 -11.93
CA HIS A 20 9.81 8.08 -12.68
C HIS A 20 8.50 7.27 -12.79
N ILE A 21 7.68 7.30 -11.73
CA ILE A 21 6.36 6.64 -11.71
C ILE A 21 5.35 7.40 -12.60
N MET A 22 5.45 8.73 -12.72
CA MET A 22 4.54 9.53 -13.53
C MET A 22 4.83 9.51 -15.04
N LEU A 23 5.92 8.88 -15.49
CA LEU A 23 6.36 8.88 -16.90
C LEU A 23 6.45 7.48 -17.50
N ASN A 24 5.54 6.57 -17.15
CA ASN A 24 5.48 5.29 -17.86
C ASN A 24 4.28 5.27 -18.83
N PRO A 25 4.46 5.76 -20.08
CA PRO A 25 3.38 5.86 -21.07
C PRO A 25 3.14 4.53 -21.81
N THR A 26 3.50 3.40 -21.24
CA THR A 26 3.50 2.11 -21.95
C THR A 26 2.20 1.32 -21.81
N LEU A 27 1.29 1.70 -20.88
CA LEU A 27 0.01 1.01 -20.74
C LEU A 27 -1.02 1.56 -21.72
N ASP A 28 -1.62 0.68 -22.52
CA ASP A 28 -2.75 1.04 -23.37
C ASP A 28 -4.10 0.94 -22.62
N ALA A 29 -5.19 1.35 -23.26
CA ALA A 29 -6.52 1.31 -22.67
C ALA A 29 -6.95 -0.12 -22.27
N THR A 30 -6.47 -1.12 -22.97
CA THR A 30 -6.77 -2.54 -22.68
C THR A 30 -6.03 -2.98 -21.42
N ASP A 31 -4.78 -2.56 -21.24
CA ASP A 31 -4.00 -2.86 -20.03
C ASP A 31 -4.64 -2.24 -18.79
N TRP A 32 -5.08 -0.99 -18.87
CA TRP A 32 -5.82 -0.34 -17.79
C TRP A 32 -7.11 -1.10 -17.45
N ASN A 33 -7.85 -1.57 -18.46
CA ASN A 33 -9.06 -2.38 -18.24
C ASN A 33 -8.74 -3.73 -17.60
N ILE A 34 -7.66 -4.39 -18.00
CA ILE A 34 -7.19 -5.63 -17.37
C ILE A 34 -6.88 -5.38 -15.89
N LEU A 35 -6.10 -4.35 -15.57
CA LEU A 35 -5.75 -4.00 -14.19
C LEU A 35 -6.99 -3.68 -13.35
N ASP A 36 -7.95 -2.94 -13.89
CA ASP A 36 -9.21 -2.59 -13.21
C ASP A 36 -10.04 -3.84 -12.86
N ARG A 37 -10.13 -4.79 -13.78
CA ARG A 37 -10.82 -6.07 -13.53
C ARG A 37 -10.10 -6.92 -12.49
N LEU A 38 -8.77 -7.05 -12.60
CA LEU A 38 -7.98 -7.85 -11.69
C LEU A 38 -7.95 -7.30 -10.26
N GLN A 39 -7.94 -5.97 -10.06
CA GLN A 39 -8.02 -5.42 -8.71
C GLN A 39 -9.41 -5.55 -8.08
N SER A 40 -10.45 -5.77 -8.88
CA SER A 40 -11.82 -6.02 -8.41
C SER A 40 -12.05 -7.51 -8.13
N ASP A 41 -11.53 -8.40 -8.97
CA ASP A 41 -11.57 -9.86 -8.81
C ASP A 41 -10.25 -10.49 -9.28
N ALA A 42 -9.34 -10.72 -8.33
CA ALA A 42 -8.04 -11.34 -8.59
C ALA A 42 -8.14 -12.83 -9.00
N ARG A 43 -9.33 -13.46 -8.88
CA ARG A 43 -9.58 -14.87 -9.23
C ARG A 43 -10.35 -15.04 -10.53
N ILE A 44 -10.63 -13.96 -11.26
CA ILE A 44 -11.34 -14.01 -12.53
C ILE A 44 -10.62 -14.98 -13.51
N PRO A 45 -11.30 -15.99 -14.07
CA PRO A 45 -10.71 -16.86 -15.07
C PRO A 45 -10.27 -16.07 -16.31
N ASN A 46 -9.12 -16.43 -16.91
CA ASN A 46 -8.58 -15.71 -18.06
C ASN A 46 -9.57 -15.61 -19.24
N VAL A 47 -10.41 -16.62 -19.46
CA VAL A 47 -11.45 -16.59 -20.51
C VAL A 47 -12.45 -15.44 -20.24
N LYS A 48 -12.94 -15.31 -18.99
CA LYS A 48 -13.86 -14.25 -18.60
C LYS A 48 -13.19 -12.87 -18.61
N LEU A 49 -11.94 -12.79 -18.21
CA LEU A 49 -11.17 -11.55 -18.29
C LEU A 49 -11.01 -11.12 -19.75
N ALA A 50 -10.65 -12.02 -20.64
CA ALA A 50 -10.51 -11.76 -22.07
C ALA A 50 -11.82 -11.25 -22.70
N GLU A 51 -12.94 -11.89 -22.39
CA GLU A 51 -14.28 -11.43 -22.80
C GLU A 51 -14.55 -10.01 -22.31
N ALA A 52 -14.28 -9.73 -21.04
CA ALA A 52 -14.52 -8.43 -20.41
C ALA A 52 -13.68 -7.29 -21.01
N VAL A 53 -12.50 -7.59 -21.59
CA VAL A 53 -11.62 -6.61 -22.23
C VAL A 53 -11.59 -6.73 -23.76
N HIS A 54 -12.53 -7.50 -24.33
CA HIS A 54 -12.70 -7.70 -25.77
C HIS A 54 -11.44 -8.28 -26.48
N LEU A 55 -10.79 -9.22 -25.84
CA LEU A 55 -9.67 -9.98 -26.39
C LEU A 55 -10.02 -11.48 -26.53
N SER A 56 -9.22 -12.20 -27.31
CA SER A 56 -9.17 -13.66 -27.21
C SER A 56 -8.28 -14.09 -26.01
N PRO A 57 -8.48 -15.31 -25.47
CA PRO A 57 -7.81 -15.72 -24.24
C PRO A 57 -6.27 -15.69 -24.29
N SER A 58 -5.67 -16.05 -25.42
CA SER A 58 -4.21 -16.10 -25.55
C SER A 58 -3.54 -14.71 -25.45
N PRO A 59 -3.90 -13.70 -26.26
CA PRO A 59 -3.34 -12.35 -26.10
C PRO A 59 -3.71 -11.71 -24.75
N CYS A 60 -4.86 -12.02 -24.17
CA CYS A 60 -5.18 -11.54 -22.81
C CYS A 60 -4.17 -12.09 -21.79
N LEU A 61 -3.88 -13.40 -21.81
CA LEU A 61 -2.92 -14.04 -20.92
C LEU A 61 -1.51 -13.45 -21.10
N THR A 62 -1.12 -13.17 -22.35
CA THR A 62 0.19 -12.57 -22.64
C THR A 62 0.29 -11.19 -21.98
N ARG A 63 -0.72 -10.34 -22.13
CA ARG A 63 -0.76 -9.01 -21.49
C ARG A 63 -0.72 -9.08 -19.96
N VAL A 64 -1.48 -10.01 -19.35
CA VAL A 64 -1.43 -10.20 -17.89
C VAL A 64 0.00 -10.54 -17.46
N ARG A 65 0.69 -11.45 -18.14
CA ARG A 65 2.09 -11.80 -17.84
C ARG A 65 3.05 -10.63 -18.02
N GLU A 66 2.84 -9.81 -19.02
CA GLU A 66 3.63 -8.60 -19.25
C GLU A 66 3.40 -7.56 -18.13
N LEU A 67 2.17 -7.40 -17.65
CA LEU A 67 1.83 -6.54 -16.52
C LEU A 67 2.44 -7.05 -15.20
N GLU A 68 2.46 -8.37 -14.99
CA GLU A 68 3.14 -9.01 -13.86
C GLU A 68 4.66 -8.81 -13.95
N ALA A 69 5.26 -9.12 -15.07
CA ALA A 69 6.71 -8.97 -15.31
C ALA A 69 7.16 -7.52 -15.23
N GLY A 70 6.31 -6.57 -15.67
CA GLY A 70 6.53 -5.14 -15.57
C GLY A 70 6.34 -4.55 -14.17
N GLY A 71 5.91 -5.37 -13.18
CA GLY A 71 5.71 -4.96 -11.79
C GLY A 71 4.46 -4.10 -11.56
N TYR A 72 3.55 -3.98 -12.53
CA TYR A 72 2.26 -3.30 -12.35
C TYR A 72 1.35 -4.09 -11.40
N ILE A 73 1.46 -5.40 -11.41
CA ILE A 73 0.81 -6.30 -10.45
C ILE A 73 1.90 -6.76 -9.48
N SER A 74 1.86 -6.26 -8.26
CA SER A 74 2.86 -6.59 -7.24
C SER A 74 2.64 -7.99 -6.66
N LYS A 75 1.39 -8.37 -6.41
CA LYS A 75 0.99 -9.69 -5.87
C LYS A 75 -0.52 -9.86 -5.89
N TYR A 76 -0.95 -11.12 -5.82
CA TYR A 76 -2.34 -11.50 -5.55
C TYR A 76 -2.49 -11.87 -4.08
N VAL A 77 -3.49 -11.32 -3.39
CA VAL A 77 -3.70 -11.55 -1.95
C VAL A 77 -5.16 -11.90 -1.67
N THR A 78 -5.36 -12.70 -0.62
CA THR A 78 -6.68 -12.92 -0.04
C THR A 78 -6.86 -11.95 1.13
N LEU A 79 -7.94 -11.18 1.11
CA LEU A 79 -8.32 -10.33 2.23
C LEU A 79 -9.17 -11.13 3.22
N LEU A 80 -8.78 -11.09 4.48
CA LEU A 80 -9.50 -11.73 5.56
C LEU A 80 -10.33 -10.71 6.33
N ASP A 81 -11.47 -11.15 6.85
CA ASP A 81 -12.23 -10.38 7.84
C ASP A 81 -11.49 -10.50 9.20
N PRO A 82 -10.91 -9.42 9.71
CA PRO A 82 -10.11 -9.47 10.94
C PRO A 82 -10.92 -9.93 12.16
N LEU A 83 -12.20 -9.58 12.24
CA LEU A 83 -13.05 -10.01 13.36
C LEU A 83 -13.27 -11.52 13.36
N LYS A 84 -13.45 -12.12 12.17
CA LYS A 84 -13.65 -13.56 12.02
C LYS A 84 -12.41 -14.38 12.33
N VAL A 85 -11.22 -13.79 12.23
CA VAL A 85 -9.96 -14.43 12.61
C VAL A 85 -9.44 -14.00 13.99
N GLY A 86 -10.32 -13.36 14.80
CA GLY A 86 -10.02 -13.01 16.18
C GLY A 86 -9.16 -11.76 16.38
N LEU A 87 -8.98 -10.93 15.36
CA LEU A 87 -8.25 -9.66 15.43
C LEU A 87 -9.23 -8.52 15.63
N THR A 88 -9.58 -8.24 16.90
CA THR A 88 -10.70 -7.33 17.22
C THR A 88 -10.28 -5.88 17.44
N VAL A 89 -8.98 -5.62 17.66
CA VAL A 89 -8.46 -4.29 18.02
C VAL A 89 -7.63 -3.73 16.87
N SER A 90 -8.05 -2.60 16.32
CA SER A 90 -7.29 -1.82 15.33
C SER A 90 -6.95 -0.45 15.92
N VAL A 91 -5.66 -0.11 15.92
CA VAL A 91 -5.11 1.10 16.56
C VAL A 91 -4.18 1.80 15.59
N PHE A 92 -4.28 3.13 15.56
CA PHE A 92 -3.28 3.99 14.91
C PHE A 92 -2.33 4.51 15.97
N ILE A 93 -1.02 4.31 15.77
CA ILE A 93 0.02 4.73 16.70
C ILE A 93 0.92 5.75 15.99
N GLN A 94 0.97 6.94 16.54
CA GLN A 94 1.92 7.97 16.14
C GLN A 94 3.18 7.83 16.98
N VAL A 95 4.34 7.84 16.33
CA VAL A 95 5.65 7.75 16.96
C VAL A 95 6.47 8.97 16.60
N THR A 96 7.08 9.59 17.62
CA THR A 96 8.05 10.68 17.45
C THR A 96 9.41 10.21 17.95
N LEU A 97 10.46 10.44 17.17
CA LEU A 97 11.83 10.11 17.53
C LEU A 97 12.54 11.32 18.18
N GLU A 98 13.48 11.04 19.10
CA GLU A 98 14.29 12.09 19.73
C GLU A 98 15.12 12.88 18.70
N LYS A 99 15.58 12.21 17.66
CA LYS A 99 16.38 12.79 16.57
C LYS A 99 16.01 12.15 15.25
N GLN A 100 15.75 12.98 14.24
CA GLN A 100 15.46 12.55 12.87
C GLN A 100 16.77 12.33 12.08
N ILE A 101 17.66 11.46 12.57
CA ILE A 101 18.88 11.09 11.87
C ILE A 101 18.71 9.73 11.18
N GLU A 102 19.35 9.57 10.02
CA GLU A 102 19.19 8.39 9.16
C GLU A 102 19.39 7.06 9.92
N LYS A 103 20.36 7.00 10.84
CA LYS A 103 20.62 5.81 11.64
C LYS A 103 19.45 5.44 12.55
N GLN A 104 18.76 6.41 13.17
CA GLN A 104 17.61 6.14 14.04
C GLN A 104 16.39 5.76 13.23
N LEU A 105 16.14 6.44 12.11
CA LEU A 105 15.08 6.08 11.17
C LEU A 105 15.22 4.63 10.70
N GLY A 106 16.41 4.25 10.19
CA GLY A 106 16.67 2.89 9.71
C GLY A 106 16.57 1.83 10.81
N SER A 107 17.01 2.14 12.04
CA SER A 107 16.88 1.23 13.18
C SER A 107 15.42 0.99 13.56
N PHE A 108 14.63 2.06 13.60
CA PHE A 108 13.18 1.98 13.86
C PHE A 108 12.46 1.17 12.78
N GLU A 109 12.69 1.49 11.51
CA GLU A 109 12.07 0.81 10.37
C GLU A 109 12.40 -0.69 10.36
N ALA A 110 13.66 -1.05 10.58
CA ALA A 110 14.09 -2.45 10.66
C ALA A 110 13.45 -3.21 11.84
N ALA A 111 13.21 -2.54 12.96
CA ALA A 111 12.50 -3.13 14.10
C ALA A 111 11.02 -3.34 13.80
N ILE A 112 10.36 -2.35 13.19
CA ILE A 112 8.93 -2.41 12.84
C ILE A 112 8.63 -3.45 11.76
N GLN A 113 9.48 -3.58 10.74
CA GLN A 113 9.30 -4.59 9.68
C GLN A 113 9.23 -6.03 10.20
N LYS A 114 9.77 -6.31 11.37
CA LYS A 114 9.74 -7.64 12.01
C LYS A 114 8.46 -7.89 12.82
N ARG A 115 7.54 -6.93 12.90
CA ARG A 115 6.35 -7.01 13.73
C ARG A 115 5.12 -7.39 12.90
N PRO A 116 4.59 -8.62 13.06
CA PRO A 116 3.41 -9.05 12.31
C PRO A 116 2.14 -8.29 12.71
N GLU A 117 2.11 -7.69 13.90
CA GLU A 117 0.99 -6.86 14.37
C GLU A 117 0.89 -5.54 13.60
N VAL A 118 1.99 -5.07 13.01
CA VAL A 118 2.04 -3.82 12.25
C VAL A 118 1.67 -4.09 10.80
N MET A 119 0.47 -3.66 10.45
CA MET A 119 -0.07 -3.83 9.09
C MET A 119 0.48 -2.78 8.13
N GLU A 120 0.72 -1.56 8.63
CA GLU A 120 1.16 -0.42 7.82
C GLU A 120 2.07 0.47 8.67
N CYS A 121 3.11 1.03 8.04
CA CYS A 121 4.02 2.00 8.65
C CYS A 121 4.34 3.08 7.62
N TYR A 122 4.06 4.33 7.96
CA TYR A 122 4.30 5.49 7.11
C TYR A 122 5.25 6.45 7.79
N LEU A 123 6.29 6.91 7.07
CA LEU A 123 7.05 8.10 7.47
C LEU A 123 6.20 9.33 7.14
N MET A 124 5.96 10.16 8.13
CA MET A 124 5.03 11.28 8.04
C MET A 124 5.75 12.63 7.92
N THR A 125 5.01 13.61 7.41
CA THR A 125 5.37 15.03 7.55
C THR A 125 4.43 15.65 8.60
N GLY A 126 4.96 16.39 9.57
CA GLY A 126 4.16 17.02 10.63
C GLY A 126 4.73 16.75 12.01
N ASP A 127 3.86 16.64 13.03
CA ASP A 127 4.26 16.57 14.43
C ASP A 127 4.81 15.20 14.84
N ALA A 128 4.39 14.14 14.17
CA ALA A 128 4.90 12.78 14.38
C ALA A 128 5.77 12.34 13.20
N ASP A 129 6.79 11.52 13.49
CA ASP A 129 7.68 10.98 12.46
C ASP A 129 7.07 9.76 11.75
N TYR A 130 6.37 8.92 12.49
CA TYR A 130 5.76 7.72 11.94
C TYR A 130 4.30 7.57 12.35
N LEU A 131 3.50 7.01 11.43
CA LEU A 131 2.16 6.51 11.69
C LEU A 131 2.14 5.01 11.44
N LEU A 132 1.76 4.23 12.46
CA LEU A 132 1.57 2.79 12.38
C LEU A 132 0.09 2.48 12.40
N ARG A 133 -0.34 1.46 11.64
CA ARG A 133 -1.61 0.77 11.86
C ARG A 133 -1.31 -0.61 12.44
N VAL A 134 -1.76 -0.82 13.67
CA VAL A 134 -1.55 -2.05 14.43
C VAL A 134 -2.87 -2.78 14.58
N VAL A 135 -2.85 -4.11 14.37
CA VAL A 135 -4.03 -4.95 14.52
C VAL A 135 -3.67 -6.12 15.44
N VAL A 136 -4.43 -6.30 16.51
CA VAL A 136 -4.17 -7.28 17.55
C VAL A 136 -5.49 -7.93 18.04
N PRO A 137 -5.42 -9.11 18.72
CA PRO A 137 -6.61 -9.79 19.22
C PRO A 137 -7.38 -8.99 20.28
N ASP A 138 -6.66 -8.36 21.21
CA ASP A 138 -7.22 -7.73 22.41
C ASP A 138 -6.34 -6.59 22.93
N ILE A 139 -6.82 -5.90 23.95
CA ILE A 139 -6.10 -4.78 24.60
C ILE A 139 -4.81 -5.23 25.28
N GLN A 140 -4.79 -6.44 25.87
CA GLN A 140 -3.61 -6.99 26.53
C GLN A 140 -2.49 -7.28 25.50
N ALA A 141 -2.86 -7.74 24.32
CA ALA A 141 -1.91 -7.91 23.22
C ALA A 141 -1.35 -6.56 22.73
N LEU A 142 -2.19 -5.50 22.70
CA LEU A 142 -1.74 -4.15 22.40
C LEU A 142 -0.76 -3.62 23.46
N GLU A 143 -1.09 -3.81 24.74
CA GLU A 143 -0.21 -3.42 25.86
C GLU A 143 1.15 -4.10 25.73
N ARG A 144 1.19 -5.43 25.53
CA ARG A 144 2.45 -6.17 25.30
C ARG A 144 3.21 -5.63 24.09
N PHE A 145 2.52 -5.37 22.97
CA PHE A 145 3.17 -4.80 21.79
C PHE A 145 3.84 -3.45 22.09
N ILE A 146 3.15 -2.55 22.79
CA ILE A 146 3.70 -1.24 23.15
C ILE A 146 4.86 -1.40 24.13
N VAL A 147 4.66 -2.09 25.25
CA VAL A 147 5.63 -2.17 26.35
C VAL A 147 6.82 -3.04 25.99
N ASP A 148 6.61 -4.22 25.40
CA ASP A 148 7.68 -5.19 25.17
C ASP A 148 8.43 -4.96 23.85
N HIS A 149 7.82 -4.24 22.92
CA HIS A 149 8.41 -4.06 21.60
C HIS A 149 8.63 -2.60 21.23
N LEU A 150 7.57 -1.80 21.23
CA LEU A 150 7.66 -0.45 20.70
C LEU A 150 8.52 0.47 21.57
N THR A 151 8.29 0.50 22.90
CA THR A 151 9.07 1.35 23.83
C THR A 151 10.54 0.92 23.97
N LYS A 152 10.86 -0.32 23.57
CA LYS A 152 12.23 -0.82 23.63
C LYS A 152 13.07 -0.44 22.39
N ILE A 153 12.46 0.19 21.39
CA ILE A 153 13.21 0.68 20.23
C ILE A 153 13.94 1.96 20.64
N PRO A 154 15.28 2.00 20.54
CA PRO A 154 16.05 3.17 20.97
C PRO A 154 15.69 4.42 20.14
N GLY A 155 15.61 5.56 20.80
CA GLY A 155 15.41 6.85 20.17
C GLY A 155 13.93 7.24 19.97
N ILE A 156 12.99 6.49 20.52
CA ILE A 156 11.58 6.92 20.58
C ILE A 156 11.43 7.96 21.70
N ALA A 157 10.94 9.15 21.34
CA ALA A 157 10.64 10.21 22.29
C ALA A 157 9.18 10.18 22.78
N ASN A 158 8.25 9.87 21.89
CA ASN A 158 6.83 9.86 22.22
C ASN A 158 6.05 8.84 21.41
N ILE A 159 5.01 8.28 22.06
CA ILE A 159 4.05 7.35 21.45
C ILE A 159 2.65 7.84 21.78
N ARG A 160 1.80 8.00 20.77
CA ARG A 160 0.40 8.36 20.92
C ARG A 160 -0.47 7.35 20.20
N SER A 161 -1.31 6.64 20.94
CA SER A 161 -2.24 5.64 20.41
C SER A 161 -3.65 6.22 20.24
N SER A 162 -4.29 5.89 19.13
CA SER A 162 -5.67 6.28 18.82
C SER A 162 -6.45 5.06 18.33
N PHE A 163 -7.51 4.70 19.03
CA PHE A 163 -8.35 3.57 18.65
C PHE A 163 -9.26 3.95 17.48
N ALA A 164 -9.32 3.08 16.47
CA ALA A 164 -10.29 3.19 15.40
C ALA A 164 -11.65 2.66 15.89
N LEU A 165 -12.57 3.55 16.24
CA LEU A 165 -13.90 3.17 16.69
C LEU A 165 -14.73 2.49 15.61
N LYS A 166 -14.56 2.91 14.34
CA LYS A 166 -15.27 2.37 13.18
C LYS A 166 -14.46 2.61 11.91
N GLN A 167 -14.33 1.57 11.10
CA GLN A 167 -13.82 1.72 9.73
C GLN A 167 -14.98 2.16 8.82
N VAL A 168 -14.97 3.42 8.39
CA VAL A 168 -16.04 4.01 7.57
C VAL A 168 -15.93 3.55 6.12
N LYS A 169 -14.69 3.41 5.63
CA LYS A 169 -14.40 2.96 4.27
C LYS A 169 -13.15 2.07 4.27
N TYR A 170 -13.22 0.98 3.55
CA TYR A 170 -12.08 0.15 3.21
C TYR A 170 -12.15 -0.22 1.73
N GLN A 171 -11.14 0.15 0.99
CA GLN A 171 -11.04 -0.13 -0.45
C GLN A 171 -9.58 -0.38 -0.79
N THR A 172 -9.31 -1.52 -1.43
CA THR A 172 -7.97 -1.90 -1.90
C THR A 172 -7.73 -1.54 -3.35
N ALA A 173 -8.81 -1.41 -4.14
CA ALA A 173 -8.74 -1.00 -5.54
C ALA A 173 -8.29 0.46 -5.65
N LEU A 174 -7.22 0.69 -6.40
CA LEU A 174 -6.72 2.03 -6.71
C LEU A 174 -7.63 2.74 -7.72
N PRO A 175 -7.82 4.06 -7.62
CA PRO A 175 -8.55 4.84 -8.61
C PRO A 175 -7.70 4.97 -9.89
N LEU A 176 -7.83 4.01 -10.78
CA LEU A 176 -7.13 4.04 -12.06
C LEU A 176 -7.70 5.13 -12.98
N PRO A 177 -6.92 5.64 -13.96
CA PRO A 177 -7.43 6.56 -14.96
C PRO A 177 -8.65 5.94 -15.66
N VAL A 178 -9.77 6.66 -15.71
CA VAL A 178 -10.98 6.18 -16.37
C VAL A 178 -10.64 5.95 -17.84
N THR A 179 -10.62 4.69 -18.24
CA THR A 179 -10.44 4.33 -19.66
C THR A 179 -11.71 4.68 -20.40
N VAL A 180 -11.55 5.51 -21.42
CA VAL A 180 -12.65 5.84 -22.34
C VAL A 180 -13.23 4.53 -22.89
N PRO A 181 -14.56 4.31 -22.86
CA PRO A 181 -15.12 3.08 -23.39
C PRO A 181 -14.70 2.91 -24.84
N LEU A 182 -14.12 1.75 -25.16
CA LEU A 182 -13.75 1.39 -26.53
C LEU A 182 -14.97 1.60 -27.41
N LYS A 183 -14.91 2.58 -28.33
CA LYS A 183 -15.95 2.78 -29.34
C LYS A 183 -16.11 1.45 -30.06
N THR A 184 -17.26 0.78 -29.87
CA THR A 184 -17.62 -0.39 -30.64
C THR A 184 -17.42 -0.08 -32.11
N ALA A 185 -16.54 -0.81 -32.76
CA ALA A 185 -16.32 -0.68 -34.20
C ALA A 185 -17.68 -0.87 -34.89
N ARG A 186 -18.24 0.20 -35.46
CA ARG A 186 -19.43 0.13 -36.29
C ARG A 186 -19.10 -0.87 -37.41
N ARG A 187 -19.72 -2.05 -37.38
CA ARG A 187 -19.80 -2.93 -38.55
C ARG A 187 -20.37 -2.10 -39.70
N ARG A 188 -19.54 -1.77 -40.67
CA ARG A 188 -20.03 -1.32 -41.95
C ARG A 188 -20.73 -2.54 -42.58
N LYS A 189 -22.03 -2.36 -42.90
CA LYS A 189 -22.81 -3.24 -43.76
C LYS A 189 -22.28 -3.14 -45.17
#